data_259dba21824a52370993ddbfbe08f6c0
#
_entry.id   259dba21824a52370993ddbfbe08f6c0
#
_cell.length_a   1.000
_cell.length_b   1.000
_cell.length_c   1.000
_cell.angle_alpha   90.00
_cell.angle_beta   90.00
_cell.angle_gamma   90.00
#
_symmetry.space_group_name_H-M   'P 1'
#
loop_
_entity.id
_entity.type
_entity.pdbx_description
1 polymer ?
#
loop_
_entity_poly.entity_id
_entity_poly.type
_entity_poly.pdbx_seq_one_letter_code
_entity_poly.pdbx_strand_id
1 'polypeptide(L)'
;DGGRASEIIFEKVAVSAADVLGEVGEGLSLLEVGINNGILAVCAEAVGAMEVLYKTTVEYCKTREQFGQPIGKFQVLQHRMVDMFMEHEQAKSLLYMAAIRMSEDNELAAIKAISALKVQVGKGGRFVGQNAIQLHGGMGMTDELNVGHYFKRITAVETLFGNADFHLKKY
;
A
#
# COMPACT_ATOMS: atom_id res chain seq x y z
N ASP A 1 -3.88 3.21 -12.43
CA ASP A 1 -4.92 2.63 -11.58
C ASP A 1 -6.31 3.24 -11.83
N GLY A 2 -6.46 4.20 -12.73
CA GLY A 2 -7.70 4.89 -13.05
C GLY A 2 -8.10 5.99 -12.04
N GLY A 3 -7.23 6.32 -11.09
CA GLY A 3 -7.40 7.45 -10.17
C GLY A 3 -7.52 8.77 -10.95
N ARG A 4 -8.50 9.59 -10.59
CA ARG A 4 -8.68 10.91 -11.20
C ARG A 4 -7.83 11.94 -10.44
N ALA A 5 -7.15 12.81 -11.17
CA ALA A 5 -6.40 13.93 -10.63
C ALA A 5 -6.78 15.20 -11.39
N SER A 6 -6.66 16.36 -10.72
CA SER A 6 -6.91 17.67 -11.32
C SER A 6 -5.82 18.65 -10.87
N GLU A 7 -5.46 19.53 -11.76
CA GLU A 7 -4.68 20.72 -11.41
C GLU A 7 -5.64 21.83 -10.98
N ILE A 8 -5.32 22.50 -9.89
CA ILE A 8 -6.13 23.61 -9.35
C ILE A 8 -5.25 24.87 -9.39
N ILE A 9 -5.71 25.88 -10.13
CA ILE A 9 -5.03 27.15 -10.26
C ILE A 9 -5.82 28.21 -9.49
N PHE A 10 -5.14 28.91 -8.58
CA PHE A 10 -5.71 30.02 -7.82
C PHE A 10 -5.24 31.35 -8.42
N GLU A 11 -6.16 32.15 -8.98
CA GLU A 11 -5.84 33.47 -9.55
C GLU A 11 -6.60 34.54 -8.78
N LYS A 12 -5.84 35.39 -8.08
CA LYS A 12 -6.37 36.57 -7.35
C LYS A 12 -7.54 36.27 -6.41
N VAL A 13 -7.53 35.08 -5.79
CA VAL A 13 -8.54 34.66 -4.81
C VAL A 13 -8.34 35.47 -3.54
N ALA A 14 -9.33 36.23 -3.15
CA ALA A 14 -9.31 37.00 -1.88
C ALA A 14 -9.63 36.03 -0.74
N VAL A 15 -8.79 36.00 0.29
CA VAL A 15 -9.01 35.22 1.52
C VAL A 15 -9.04 36.17 2.70
N SER A 16 -9.93 35.92 3.67
CA SER A 16 -10.00 36.71 4.91
C SER A 16 -9.21 36.05 6.03
N ALA A 17 -8.97 36.73 7.11
CA ALA A 17 -8.33 36.17 8.29
C ALA A 17 -9.13 34.99 8.89
N ALA A 18 -10.45 34.95 8.68
CA ALA A 18 -11.29 33.86 9.14
C ALA A 18 -11.12 32.55 8.31
N ASP A 19 -10.53 32.64 7.12
CA ASP A 19 -10.24 31.49 6.24
C ASP A 19 -8.87 30.86 6.52
N VAL A 20 -8.08 31.44 7.44
CA VAL A 20 -6.75 30.95 7.81
C VAL A 20 -6.88 29.84 8.85
N LEU A 21 -6.33 28.66 8.55
CA LEU A 21 -6.21 27.56 9.50
C LEU A 21 -4.87 27.69 10.26
N GLY A 22 -4.94 27.89 11.58
CA GLY A 22 -3.77 28.12 12.41
C GLY A 22 -3.21 29.53 12.25
N GLU A 23 -1.90 29.68 12.33
CA GLU A 23 -1.20 30.96 12.19
C GLU A 23 -0.60 31.12 10.80
N VAL A 24 -0.55 32.38 10.32
CA VAL A 24 0.06 32.72 9.02
C VAL A 24 1.56 32.37 9.06
N GLY A 25 2.00 31.53 8.16
CA GLY A 25 3.37 31.02 8.06
C GLY A 25 3.60 29.63 8.66
N GLU A 26 2.67 29.11 9.49
CA GLU A 26 2.81 27.82 10.19
C GLU A 26 2.03 26.67 9.51
N GLY A 27 1.61 26.85 8.26
CA GLY A 27 0.78 25.87 7.55
C GLY A 27 1.46 24.50 7.29
N LEU A 28 2.80 24.44 7.31
CA LEU A 28 3.53 23.20 7.04
C LEU A 28 3.23 22.11 8.07
N SER A 29 3.21 22.44 9.36
CA SER A 29 2.92 21.50 10.44
C SER A 29 1.51 20.90 10.31
N LEU A 30 0.53 21.70 9.93
CA LEU A 30 -0.85 21.23 9.68
C LEU A 30 -0.93 20.31 8.45
N LEU A 31 -0.19 20.63 7.39
CA LEU A 31 -0.09 19.78 6.20
C LEU A 31 0.57 18.43 6.52
N GLU A 32 1.62 18.42 7.34
CA GLU A 32 2.31 17.19 7.74
C GLU A 32 1.37 16.24 8.51
N VAL A 33 0.52 16.76 9.39
CA VAL A 33 -0.53 15.96 10.04
C VAL A 33 -1.47 15.32 9.00
N GLY A 34 -1.95 16.12 8.03
CA GLY A 34 -2.80 15.63 6.95
C GLY A 34 -2.12 14.58 6.08
N ILE A 35 -0.86 14.80 5.72
CA ILE A 35 -0.04 13.88 4.92
C ILE A 35 0.17 12.55 5.67
N ASN A 36 0.51 12.60 6.95
CA ASN A 36 0.74 11.40 7.76
C ASN A 36 -0.53 10.54 7.88
N ASN A 37 -1.69 11.17 8.07
CA ASN A 37 -2.98 10.48 8.03
C ASN A 37 -3.27 9.89 6.64
N GLY A 38 -2.96 10.62 5.57
CA GLY A 38 -3.06 10.14 4.20
C GLY A 38 -2.18 8.92 3.93
N ILE A 39 -0.93 8.92 4.42
CA ILE A 39 -0.01 7.77 4.30
C ILE A 39 -0.59 6.54 5.01
N LEU A 40 -1.07 6.70 6.24
CA LEU A 40 -1.69 5.60 6.98
C LEU A 40 -2.88 5.01 6.23
N ALA A 41 -3.75 5.87 5.69
CA ALA A 41 -4.95 5.44 4.96
C ALA A 41 -4.60 4.66 3.67
N VAL A 42 -3.67 5.16 2.84
CA VAL A 42 -3.28 4.43 1.62
C VAL A 42 -2.50 3.15 1.91
N CYS A 43 -1.75 3.11 3.01
CA CYS A 43 -1.11 1.88 3.47
C CYS A 43 -2.14 0.84 3.95
N ALA A 44 -3.19 1.26 4.65
CA ALA A 44 -4.28 0.38 5.07
C ALA A 44 -5.00 -0.23 3.85
N GLU A 45 -5.28 0.59 2.82
CA GLU A 45 -5.82 0.13 1.55
C GLU A 45 -4.91 -0.92 0.89
N ALA A 46 -3.61 -0.64 0.83
CA ALA A 46 -2.65 -1.56 0.23
C ALA A 46 -2.53 -2.89 0.99
N VAL A 47 -2.55 -2.87 2.34
CA VAL A 47 -2.55 -4.09 3.15
C VAL A 47 -3.80 -4.93 2.88
N GLY A 48 -4.98 -4.30 2.75
CA GLY A 48 -6.21 -4.98 2.35
C GLY A 48 -6.11 -5.60 0.94
N ALA A 49 -5.52 -4.87 0.00
CA ALA A 49 -5.27 -5.38 -1.36
C ALA A 49 -4.29 -6.56 -1.37
N MET A 50 -3.22 -6.52 -0.54
CA MET A 50 -2.29 -7.64 -0.38
C MET A 50 -3.00 -8.88 0.16
N GLU A 51 -3.93 -8.73 1.11
CA GLU A 51 -4.75 -9.81 1.64
C GLU A 51 -5.57 -10.49 0.56
N VAL A 52 -6.28 -9.70 -0.24
CA VAL A 52 -7.06 -10.23 -1.37
C VAL A 52 -6.17 -10.97 -2.34
N LEU A 53 -5.04 -10.40 -2.72
CA LEU A 53 -4.11 -10.99 -3.69
C LEU A 53 -3.59 -12.35 -3.23
N TYR A 54 -3.06 -12.47 -2.01
CA TYR A 54 -2.51 -13.75 -1.58
C TYR A 54 -3.59 -14.82 -1.40
N LYS A 55 -4.76 -14.46 -0.83
CA LYS A 55 -5.87 -15.41 -0.66
C LYS A 55 -6.41 -15.91 -2.01
N THR A 56 -6.67 -15.00 -2.95
CA THR A 56 -7.13 -15.36 -4.30
C THR A 56 -6.11 -16.23 -5.02
N THR A 57 -4.82 -15.93 -4.87
CA THR A 57 -3.74 -16.72 -5.48
C THR A 57 -3.68 -18.13 -4.91
N VAL A 58 -3.82 -18.28 -3.59
CA VAL A 58 -3.86 -19.61 -2.94
C VAL A 58 -5.03 -20.43 -3.45
N GLU A 59 -6.23 -19.84 -3.53
CA GLU A 59 -7.42 -20.57 -4.03
C GLU A 59 -7.28 -20.92 -5.52
N TYR A 60 -6.74 -20.02 -6.33
CA TYR A 60 -6.45 -20.34 -7.73
C TYR A 60 -5.47 -21.51 -7.86
N CYS A 61 -4.39 -21.52 -7.09
CA CYS A 61 -3.40 -22.60 -7.10
C CYS A 61 -3.96 -23.97 -6.64
N LYS A 62 -5.00 -23.97 -5.79
CA LYS A 62 -5.69 -25.21 -5.37
C LYS A 62 -6.55 -25.82 -6.47
N THR A 63 -7.09 -25.00 -7.36
CA THR A 63 -8.06 -25.41 -8.37
C THR A 63 -7.48 -25.53 -9.78
N ARG A 64 -6.46 -24.71 -10.10
CA ARG A 64 -5.82 -24.74 -11.42
C ARG A 64 -4.97 -25.99 -11.58
N GLU A 65 -5.27 -26.80 -12.59
CA GLU A 65 -4.51 -28.02 -12.89
C GLU A 65 -3.57 -27.82 -14.07
N GLN A 66 -2.35 -28.31 -13.90
CA GLN A 66 -1.34 -28.49 -14.95
C GLN A 66 -0.46 -29.69 -14.60
N PHE A 67 0.10 -30.35 -15.60
CA PHE A 67 0.95 -31.54 -15.42
C PHE A 67 0.25 -32.66 -14.62
N GLY A 68 -1.08 -32.80 -14.79
CA GLY A 68 -1.90 -33.83 -14.17
C GLY A 68 -2.25 -33.64 -12.69
N GLN A 69 -2.04 -32.44 -12.13
CA GLN A 69 -2.37 -32.12 -10.75
C GLN A 69 -2.59 -30.62 -10.53
N PRO A 70 -3.26 -30.21 -9.43
CA PRO A 70 -3.33 -28.82 -9.01
C PRO A 70 -1.93 -28.19 -8.86
N ILE A 71 -1.75 -26.99 -9.40
CA ILE A 71 -0.43 -26.33 -9.39
C ILE A 71 0.06 -26.01 -7.97
N GLY A 72 -0.84 -25.85 -7.01
CA GLY A 72 -0.51 -25.66 -5.59
C GLY A 72 0.17 -26.86 -4.93
N LYS A 73 0.27 -28.03 -5.60
CA LYS A 73 1.05 -29.17 -5.13
C LYS A 73 2.55 -29.05 -5.41
N PHE A 74 2.94 -28.14 -6.31
CA PHE A 74 4.36 -27.90 -6.57
C PHE A 74 4.99 -27.07 -5.44
N GLN A 75 6.00 -27.65 -4.78
CA GLN A 75 6.63 -27.04 -3.60
C GLN A 75 7.15 -25.62 -3.84
N VAL A 76 7.72 -25.34 -5.01
CA VAL A 76 8.22 -24.01 -5.37
C VAL A 76 7.10 -22.95 -5.36
N LEU A 77 5.87 -23.31 -5.71
CA LEU A 77 4.72 -22.41 -5.66
C LEU A 77 4.19 -22.26 -4.24
N GLN A 78 4.24 -23.32 -3.43
CA GLN A 78 3.90 -23.27 -2.02
C GLN A 78 4.80 -22.28 -1.27
N HIS A 79 6.13 -22.32 -1.48
CA HIS A 79 7.06 -21.38 -0.88
C HIS A 79 6.72 -19.93 -1.26
N ARG A 80 6.44 -19.66 -2.54
CA ARG A 80 6.03 -18.31 -2.97
C ARG A 80 4.75 -17.82 -2.27
N MET A 81 3.76 -18.69 -2.13
CA MET A 81 2.51 -18.34 -1.43
C MET A 81 2.73 -18.08 0.07
N VAL A 82 3.64 -18.83 0.71
CA VAL A 82 4.05 -18.58 2.09
C VAL A 82 4.76 -17.23 2.22
N ASP A 83 5.67 -16.92 1.31
CA ASP A 83 6.37 -15.63 1.30
C ASP A 83 5.38 -14.46 1.10
N MET A 84 4.40 -14.60 0.21
CA MET A 84 3.32 -13.61 0.04
C MET A 84 2.52 -13.40 1.34
N PHE A 85 2.19 -14.47 2.04
CA PHE A 85 1.51 -14.41 3.33
C PHE A 85 2.36 -13.69 4.39
N MET A 86 3.66 -14.00 4.46
CA MET A 86 4.58 -13.37 5.40
C MET A 86 4.71 -11.85 5.16
N GLU A 87 4.84 -11.43 3.90
CA GLU A 87 4.89 -10.01 3.55
C GLU A 87 3.60 -9.27 3.95
N HIS A 88 2.44 -9.90 3.74
CA HIS A 88 1.16 -9.33 4.19
C HIS A 88 1.09 -9.22 5.72
N GLU A 89 1.42 -10.26 6.49
CA GLU A 89 1.32 -10.24 7.95
C GLU A 89 2.31 -9.24 8.58
N GLN A 90 3.50 -9.06 8.00
CA GLN A 90 4.43 -8.02 8.41
C GLN A 90 3.87 -6.62 8.17
N ALA A 91 3.33 -6.37 6.97
CA ALA A 91 2.71 -5.09 6.63
C ALA A 91 1.51 -4.78 7.54
N LYS A 92 0.67 -5.76 7.82
CA LYS A 92 -0.48 -5.65 8.72
C LYS A 92 -0.06 -5.34 10.17
N SER A 93 0.99 -6.00 10.67
CA SER A 93 1.52 -5.73 12.00
C SER A 93 2.06 -4.31 12.13
N LEU A 94 2.78 -3.84 11.10
CA LEU A 94 3.27 -2.46 11.04
C LEU A 94 2.14 -1.44 10.90
N LEU A 95 1.06 -1.77 10.18
CA LEU A 95 -0.11 -0.92 10.08
C LEU A 95 -0.75 -0.68 11.46
N TYR A 96 -0.96 -1.73 12.23
CA TYR A 96 -1.49 -1.59 13.60
C TYR A 96 -0.54 -0.80 14.50
N MET A 97 0.76 -1.08 14.43
CA MET A 97 1.76 -0.32 15.18
C MET A 97 1.71 1.18 14.81
N ALA A 98 1.68 1.51 13.52
CA ALA A 98 1.64 2.90 13.06
C ALA A 98 0.35 3.60 13.51
N ALA A 99 -0.82 2.93 13.42
CA ALA A 99 -2.09 3.48 13.88
C ALA A 99 -2.07 3.79 15.38
N ILE A 100 -1.50 2.88 16.20
CA ILE A 100 -1.35 3.09 17.66
C ILE A 100 -0.41 4.27 17.93
N ARG A 101 0.77 4.30 17.27
CA ARG A 101 1.74 5.40 17.48
C ARG A 101 1.21 6.77 17.07
N MET A 102 0.35 6.83 16.06
CA MET A 102 -0.31 8.08 15.65
C MET A 102 -1.36 8.58 16.66
N SER A 103 -1.86 7.72 17.54
CA SER A 103 -2.79 8.12 18.61
C SER A 103 -2.10 8.53 19.91
N GLU A 104 -0.76 8.42 19.98
CA GLU A 104 0.05 8.80 21.13
C GLU A 104 0.63 10.22 20.96
N ASP A 105 0.88 10.93 22.07
CA ASP A 105 1.54 12.26 22.08
C ASP A 105 3.06 12.15 21.84
N ASN A 106 3.47 11.40 20.82
CA ASN A 106 4.87 11.26 20.44
C ASN A 106 5.03 11.29 18.92
N GLU A 107 5.14 12.50 18.41
CA GLU A 107 5.23 12.78 16.97
C GLU A 107 6.41 12.04 16.29
N LEU A 108 7.60 12.03 16.91
CA LEU A 108 8.76 11.35 16.35
C LEU A 108 8.54 9.84 16.20
N ALA A 109 7.91 9.22 17.22
CA ALA A 109 7.58 7.79 17.15
C ALA A 109 6.53 7.50 16.07
N ALA A 110 5.54 8.39 15.91
CA ALA A 110 4.53 8.29 14.87
C ALA A 110 5.15 8.39 13.46
N ILE A 111 6.00 9.38 13.21
CA ILE A 111 6.69 9.57 11.91
C ILE A 111 7.55 8.36 11.56
N LYS A 112 8.30 7.81 12.51
CA LYS A 112 9.09 6.59 12.31
C LYS A 112 8.22 5.38 12.00
N ALA A 113 7.14 5.17 12.75
CA ALA A 113 6.23 4.06 12.54
C ALA A 113 5.56 4.11 11.16
N ILE A 114 5.10 5.30 10.72
CA ILE A 114 4.52 5.52 9.39
C ILE A 114 5.57 5.25 8.30
N SER A 115 6.81 5.73 8.49
CA SER A 115 7.88 5.51 7.51
C SER A 115 8.23 4.02 7.40
N ALA A 116 8.35 3.29 8.52
CA ALA A 116 8.55 1.85 8.51
C ALA A 116 7.42 1.11 7.78
N LEU A 117 6.17 1.46 8.08
CA LEU A 117 4.99 0.92 7.39
C LEU A 117 5.06 1.17 5.88
N LYS A 118 5.37 2.40 5.46
CA LYS A 118 5.41 2.77 4.04
C LYS A 118 6.51 2.02 3.29
N VAL A 119 7.67 1.79 3.92
CA VAL A 119 8.75 0.95 3.38
C VAL A 119 8.28 -0.48 3.18
N GLN A 120 7.66 -1.09 4.21
CA GLN A 120 7.17 -2.47 4.14
C GLN A 120 6.06 -2.64 3.10
N VAL A 121 5.09 -1.73 3.07
CA VAL A 121 4.00 -1.75 2.08
C VAL A 121 4.53 -1.57 0.66
N GLY A 122 5.51 -0.69 0.45
CA GLY A 122 6.10 -0.47 -0.87
C GLY A 122 6.84 -1.70 -1.40
N LYS A 123 7.67 -2.34 -0.57
CA LYS A 123 8.45 -3.53 -0.94
C LYS A 123 7.59 -4.80 -0.96
N GLY A 124 6.89 -5.07 0.14
CA GLY A 124 6.06 -6.26 0.30
C GLY A 124 4.85 -6.26 -0.64
N GLY A 125 4.22 -5.10 -0.83
CA GLY A 125 3.10 -4.95 -1.77
C GLY A 125 3.51 -5.25 -3.22
N ARG A 126 4.67 -4.75 -3.65
CA ARG A 126 5.23 -5.09 -4.97
C ARG A 126 5.51 -6.59 -5.08
N PHE A 127 6.12 -7.19 -4.07
CA PHE A 127 6.42 -8.62 -4.04
C PHE A 127 5.13 -9.46 -4.14
N VAL A 128 4.12 -9.18 -3.32
CA VAL A 128 2.84 -9.89 -3.33
C VAL A 128 2.14 -9.73 -4.68
N GLY A 129 2.08 -8.51 -5.21
CA GLY A 129 1.42 -8.22 -6.48
C GLY A 129 2.09 -8.95 -7.66
N GLN A 130 3.42 -8.89 -7.76
CA GLN A 130 4.15 -9.56 -8.84
C GLN A 130 4.02 -11.09 -8.76
N ASN A 131 4.08 -11.67 -7.55
CA ASN A 131 3.87 -13.11 -7.39
C ASN A 131 2.43 -13.53 -7.67
N ALA A 132 1.43 -12.72 -7.31
CA ALA A 132 0.04 -12.99 -7.67
C ALA A 132 -0.13 -13.06 -9.19
N ILE A 133 0.35 -12.08 -9.95
CA ILE A 133 0.33 -12.10 -11.42
C ILE A 133 1.05 -13.35 -11.94
N GLN A 134 2.25 -13.63 -11.44
CA GLN A 134 3.06 -14.76 -11.90
C GLN A 134 2.37 -16.12 -11.68
N LEU A 135 1.74 -16.32 -10.51
CA LEU A 135 1.09 -17.58 -10.18
C LEU A 135 -0.24 -17.79 -10.93
N HIS A 136 -0.90 -16.71 -11.35
CA HIS A 136 -2.06 -16.80 -12.23
C HIS A 136 -1.67 -16.99 -13.72
N GLY A 137 -0.41 -16.76 -14.07
CA GLY A 137 0.09 -16.87 -15.43
C GLY A 137 -0.63 -15.90 -16.39
N GLY A 138 -0.97 -16.36 -17.59
CA GLY A 138 -1.67 -15.52 -18.59
C GLY A 138 -2.97 -14.90 -18.06
N MET A 139 -3.71 -15.60 -17.23
CA MET A 139 -4.96 -15.10 -16.62
C MET A 139 -4.74 -13.89 -15.71
N GLY A 140 -3.59 -13.79 -15.04
CA GLY A 140 -3.23 -12.65 -14.20
C GLY A 140 -3.03 -11.34 -14.97
N MET A 141 -2.88 -11.41 -16.29
CA MET A 141 -2.70 -10.24 -17.16
C MET A 141 -4.00 -9.80 -17.85
N THR A 142 -5.09 -10.54 -17.67
CA THR A 142 -6.39 -10.23 -18.27
C THR A 142 -7.24 -9.37 -17.34
N ASP A 143 -8.22 -8.67 -17.90
CA ASP A 143 -9.20 -7.90 -17.12
C ASP A 143 -10.34 -8.79 -16.55
N GLU A 144 -10.34 -10.09 -16.86
CA GLU A 144 -11.30 -11.05 -16.31
C GLU A 144 -11.09 -11.32 -14.82
N LEU A 145 -9.84 -11.22 -14.35
CA LEU A 145 -9.49 -11.36 -12.95
C LEU A 145 -9.09 -10.02 -12.34
N ASN A 146 -9.55 -9.78 -11.13
CA ASN A 146 -9.25 -8.55 -10.40
C ASN A 146 -7.79 -8.44 -9.89
N VAL A 147 -7.00 -9.49 -10.03
CA VAL A 147 -5.59 -9.56 -9.59
C VAL A 147 -4.76 -8.42 -10.21
N GLY A 148 -4.94 -8.17 -11.53
CA GLY A 148 -4.27 -7.08 -12.22
C GLY A 148 -4.64 -5.69 -11.68
N HIS A 149 -5.91 -5.48 -11.30
CA HIS A 149 -6.39 -4.21 -10.75
C HIS A 149 -5.78 -3.93 -9.37
N TYR A 150 -5.75 -4.91 -8.47
CA TYR A 150 -5.10 -4.79 -7.18
C TYR A 150 -3.59 -4.54 -7.30
N PHE A 151 -2.92 -5.25 -8.23
CA PHE A 151 -1.50 -5.01 -8.48
C PHE A 151 -1.21 -3.58 -8.96
N LYS A 152 -1.99 -3.07 -9.92
CA LYS A 152 -1.89 -1.68 -10.40
C LYS A 152 -2.09 -0.69 -9.24
N ARG A 153 -3.07 -0.93 -8.38
CA ARG A 153 -3.38 -0.05 -7.24
C ARG A 153 -2.25 -0.04 -6.21
N ILE A 154 -1.73 -1.19 -5.80
CA ILE A 154 -0.59 -1.27 -4.88
C ILE A 154 0.63 -0.57 -5.46
N THR A 155 0.88 -0.72 -6.76
CA THR A 155 1.97 -0.03 -7.45
C THR A 155 1.81 1.50 -7.42
N ALA A 156 0.58 2.00 -7.57
CA ALA A 156 0.30 3.43 -7.43
C ALA A 156 0.49 3.90 -5.99
N VAL A 157 0.02 3.15 -5.00
CA VAL A 157 0.21 3.47 -3.57
C VAL A 157 1.70 3.56 -3.21
N GLU A 158 2.55 2.77 -3.83
CA GLU A 158 4.01 2.83 -3.58
C GLU A 158 4.58 4.21 -3.88
N THR A 159 4.08 4.90 -4.90
CA THR A 159 4.57 6.23 -5.29
C THR A 159 3.89 7.39 -4.55
N LEU A 160 2.69 7.20 -4.02
CA LEU A 160 1.95 8.24 -3.31
C LEU A 160 2.66 8.62 -1.99
N PHE A 161 2.77 9.91 -1.72
CA PHE A 161 3.41 10.47 -0.52
C PHE A 161 4.88 10.06 -0.31
N GLY A 162 5.59 9.71 -1.37
CA GLY A 162 6.96 9.22 -1.34
C GLY A 162 7.05 7.68 -1.39
N ASN A 163 8.08 7.20 -2.04
CA ASN A 163 8.35 5.77 -2.21
C ASN A 163 9.09 5.15 -1.00
N ALA A 164 9.33 3.84 -1.06
CA ALA A 164 10.04 3.11 -0.01
C ALA A 164 11.43 3.70 0.29
N ASP A 165 12.19 4.14 -0.71
CA ASP A 165 13.53 4.70 -0.52
C ASP A 165 13.49 6.08 0.15
N PHE A 166 12.47 6.90 -0.16
CA PHE A 166 12.23 8.17 0.52
C PHE A 166 11.96 7.95 2.00
N HIS A 167 11.06 7.03 2.34
CA HIS A 167 10.70 6.74 3.72
C HIS A 167 11.80 6.03 4.50
N LEU A 168 12.63 5.21 3.84
CA LEU A 168 13.79 4.60 4.48
C LEU A 168 14.82 5.65 4.93
N LYS A 169 14.98 6.74 4.18
CA LYS A 169 15.86 7.85 4.57
C LYS A 169 15.26 8.70 5.70
N LYS A 170 13.94 8.70 5.83
CA LYS A 170 13.22 9.47 6.87
C LYS A 170 13.11 8.71 8.19
N TYR A 171 13.26 7.36 8.17
CA TYR A 171 13.24 6.48 9.35
C TYR A 171 14.51 6.63 10.17
#